data_500bb962f8c2d8e30b8822cb52e3bd0a
#
_entry.id   500bb962f8c2d8e30b8822cb52e3bd0a
#
_cell.length_a   1.000
_cell.length_b   1.000
_cell.length_c   1.000
_cell.angle_alpha   90.00
_cell.angle_beta   90.00
_cell.angle_gamma   90.00
#
_symmetry.space_group_name_H-M   'P 1'
#
loop_
_entity.id
_entity.type
_entity.pdbx_description
1 polymer ?
#
loop_
_entity_poly.entity_id
_entity_poly.type
_entity_poly.pdbx_seq_one_letter_code
_entity_poly.pdbx_strand_id
1 'polypeptide(L)'
;PKSKADYAFLLHDLYHLKSDGVMAIVLPHGVLFRGESGDGSEGSIRQQLIENNHIDTIIGLPADIFFGTGIPTIVIILRKDRRENDVLFIDASRGFAKEGKKNKLRASDIRRIVDTHIRRCSIDRFSRVVSKEEIRQNGYNLNIPRYINASEDPESWDMYSIMFWGGP
;
A
#
# COMPACT_ATOMS: atom_id res chain seq x y z
N PRO A 1 -16.92 -7.44 10.25
CA PRO A 1 -17.53 -8.66 9.70
C PRO A 1 -17.21 -9.86 10.59
N LYS A 2 -18.21 -10.67 10.92
CA LYS A 2 -18.08 -11.79 11.87
C LYS A 2 -17.15 -12.93 11.39
N SER A 3 -16.78 -12.91 10.11
CA SER A 3 -16.02 -14.01 9.50
C SER A 3 -14.55 -13.69 9.17
N LYS A 4 -14.12 -12.44 9.30
CA LYS A 4 -12.75 -12.01 8.96
C LYS A 4 -12.25 -10.95 9.93
N ALA A 5 -11.18 -11.26 10.63
CA ALA A 5 -10.66 -10.45 11.73
C ALA A 5 -9.59 -9.42 11.30
N ASP A 6 -9.21 -9.37 10.02
CA ASP A 6 -8.10 -8.54 9.54
C ASP A 6 -8.26 -7.07 9.96
N TYR A 7 -9.41 -6.48 9.68
CA TYR A 7 -9.68 -5.10 10.07
C TYR A 7 -9.94 -4.92 11.57
N ALA A 8 -10.37 -5.98 12.27
CA ALA A 8 -10.53 -5.90 13.72
C ALA A 8 -9.19 -5.68 14.41
N PHE A 9 -8.14 -6.38 13.99
CA PHE A 9 -6.78 -6.16 14.48
C PHE A 9 -6.27 -4.77 14.11
N LEU A 10 -6.44 -4.34 12.86
CA LEU A 10 -6.02 -3.02 12.41
C LEU A 10 -6.68 -1.90 13.24
N LEU A 11 -8.00 -1.96 13.43
CA LEU A 11 -8.74 -0.95 14.18
C LEU A 11 -8.40 -0.97 15.67
N HIS A 12 -8.17 -2.15 16.24
CA HIS A 12 -7.73 -2.29 17.62
C HIS A 12 -6.37 -1.62 17.83
N ASP A 13 -5.42 -1.92 16.99
CA ASP A 13 -4.07 -1.36 17.08
C ASP A 13 -4.09 0.16 16.83
N LEU A 14 -4.86 0.62 15.85
CA LEU A 14 -5.04 2.05 15.58
C LEU A 14 -5.65 2.79 16.78
N TYR A 15 -6.59 2.17 17.48
CA TYR A 15 -7.19 2.74 18.69
C TYR A 15 -6.14 3.01 19.78
N HIS A 16 -5.23 2.06 19.98
CA HIS A 16 -4.16 2.17 20.99
C HIS A 16 -2.97 3.01 20.53
N LEU A 17 -2.90 3.39 19.25
CA LEU A 17 -1.84 4.22 18.74
C LEU A 17 -1.91 5.63 19.33
N LYS A 18 -0.76 6.17 19.73
CA LYS A 18 -0.66 7.57 20.16
C LYS A 18 -0.99 8.52 19.02
N SER A 19 -1.34 9.75 19.32
CA SER A 19 -1.71 10.78 18.32
C SER A 19 -0.61 11.02 17.29
N ASP A 20 0.65 11.02 17.70
CA ASP A 20 1.84 11.16 16.85
C ASP A 20 2.40 9.80 16.36
N GLY A 21 1.72 8.71 16.67
CA GLY A 21 2.17 7.35 16.41
C GLY A 21 2.07 6.95 14.93
N VAL A 22 2.95 6.02 14.57
CA VAL A 22 2.96 5.34 13.27
C VAL A 22 2.88 3.84 13.51
N MET A 23 2.06 3.14 12.75
CA MET A 23 2.00 1.68 12.76
C MET A 23 2.13 1.12 11.36
N ALA A 24 2.69 -0.07 11.26
CA ALA A 24 2.71 -0.87 10.05
C ALA A 24 2.08 -2.24 10.35
N ILE A 25 1.16 -2.66 9.50
CA ILE A 25 0.48 -3.95 9.65
C ILE A 25 0.57 -4.74 8.36
N VAL A 26 0.87 -6.03 8.48
CA VAL A 26 0.87 -6.97 7.35
C VAL A 26 -0.48 -7.66 7.28
N LEU A 27 -1.12 -7.59 6.13
CA LEU A 27 -2.45 -8.16 5.89
C LEU A 27 -2.49 -8.89 4.54
N PRO A 28 -3.45 -9.80 4.34
CA PRO A 28 -3.72 -10.38 3.03
C PRO A 28 -4.14 -9.29 2.03
N HIS A 29 -3.70 -9.41 0.79
CA HIS A 29 -4.00 -8.45 -0.29
C HIS A 29 -5.50 -8.18 -0.46
N GLY A 30 -6.35 -9.18 -0.23
CA GLY A 30 -7.80 -9.09 -0.38
C GLY A 30 -8.47 -8.01 0.48
N VAL A 31 -7.86 -7.56 1.58
CA VAL A 31 -8.43 -6.49 2.43
C VAL A 31 -8.57 -5.17 1.68
N LEU A 32 -7.81 -4.96 0.60
CA LEU A 32 -7.83 -3.74 -0.19
C LEU A 32 -9.11 -3.57 -1.03
N PHE A 33 -9.82 -4.65 -1.34
CA PHE A 33 -10.97 -4.61 -2.26
C PHE A 33 -12.16 -5.48 -1.86
N ARG A 34 -12.05 -6.35 -0.84
CA ARG A 34 -13.19 -7.17 -0.40
C ARG A 34 -14.30 -6.30 0.21
N GLY A 35 -15.52 -6.73 0.02
CA GLY A 35 -16.73 -6.11 0.57
C GLY A 35 -17.11 -4.82 -0.14
N GLU A 36 -18.41 -4.63 -0.30
CA GLU A 36 -18.98 -3.40 -0.85
C GLU A 36 -19.16 -2.35 0.24
N SER A 37 -19.39 -1.10 -0.15
CA SER A 37 -19.72 -0.02 0.77
C SER A 37 -21.08 -0.30 1.42
N GLY A 38 -21.08 -0.49 2.73
CA GLY A 38 -22.28 -0.73 3.52
C GLY A 38 -21.94 -0.86 5.00
N ASP A 39 -22.91 -0.62 5.89
CA ASP A 39 -22.69 -0.66 7.34
C ASP A 39 -22.09 -1.99 7.81
N GLY A 40 -20.97 -1.92 8.52
CA GLY A 40 -20.27 -3.06 9.08
C GLY A 40 -19.48 -3.89 8.07
N SER A 41 -19.38 -3.46 6.80
CA SER A 41 -18.57 -4.11 5.77
C SER A 41 -17.11 -3.68 5.81
N GLU A 42 -16.21 -4.48 5.19
CA GLU A 42 -14.82 -4.10 5.01
C GLU A 42 -14.69 -2.82 4.16
N GLY A 43 -15.61 -2.60 3.21
CA GLY A 43 -15.67 -1.38 2.40
C GLY A 43 -15.93 -0.13 3.23
N SER A 44 -16.86 -0.19 4.20
CA SER A 44 -17.12 0.93 5.11
C SER A 44 -15.90 1.27 5.96
N ILE A 45 -15.17 0.27 6.42
CA ILE A 45 -13.95 0.48 7.21
C ILE A 45 -12.88 1.17 6.36
N ARG A 46 -12.68 0.72 5.10
CA ARG A 46 -11.75 1.41 4.18
C ARG A 46 -12.14 2.86 3.96
N GLN A 47 -13.43 3.11 3.74
CA GLN A 47 -13.94 4.48 3.58
C GLN A 47 -13.60 5.33 4.80
N GLN A 48 -13.89 4.87 6.01
CA GLN A 48 -13.58 5.61 7.23
C GLN A 48 -12.08 5.87 7.40
N LEU A 49 -11.23 4.88 7.13
CA LEU A 49 -9.79 5.03 7.22
C LEU A 49 -9.25 6.08 6.23
N ILE A 50 -9.77 6.11 5.01
CA ILE A 50 -9.40 7.08 3.98
C ILE A 50 -9.92 8.48 4.35
N GLU A 51 -11.20 8.60 4.71
CA GLU A 51 -11.79 9.90 5.05
C GLU A 51 -11.13 10.55 6.26
N ASN A 52 -10.72 9.76 7.24
CA ASN A 52 -10.00 10.23 8.43
C ASN A 52 -8.48 10.39 8.22
N ASN A 53 -7.96 10.22 7.01
CA ASN A 53 -6.54 10.33 6.67
C ASN A 53 -5.61 9.37 7.43
N HIS A 54 -6.09 8.23 7.88
CA HIS A 54 -5.27 7.31 8.67
C HIS A 54 -4.32 6.47 7.82
N ILE A 55 -4.64 6.19 6.56
CA ILE A 55 -3.78 5.41 5.67
C ILE A 55 -2.76 6.35 5.02
N ASP A 56 -1.49 6.11 5.33
CA ASP A 56 -0.37 6.86 4.76
C ASP A 56 0.18 6.19 3.50
N THR A 57 0.47 4.90 3.58
CA THR A 57 1.10 4.15 2.49
C THR A 57 0.58 2.72 2.44
N ILE A 58 0.39 2.22 1.23
CA ILE A 58 0.04 0.82 0.95
C ILE A 58 1.15 0.22 0.10
N ILE A 59 1.75 -0.88 0.56
CA ILE A 59 2.87 -1.56 -0.09
C ILE A 59 2.44 -2.97 -0.46
N GLY A 60 2.44 -3.29 -1.76
CA GLY A 60 2.25 -4.65 -2.26
C GLY A 60 3.55 -5.44 -2.21
N LEU A 61 3.56 -6.57 -1.52
CA LEU A 61 4.72 -7.45 -1.40
C LEU A 61 4.65 -8.59 -2.42
N PRO A 62 5.79 -9.22 -2.78
CA PRO A 62 5.80 -10.41 -3.60
C PRO A 62 5.00 -11.56 -2.95
N ALA A 63 4.41 -12.42 -3.77
CA ALA A 63 3.84 -13.68 -3.30
C ALA A 63 4.92 -14.58 -2.70
N ASP A 64 4.53 -15.63 -2.00
CA ASP A 64 5.43 -16.65 -1.44
C ASP A 64 6.54 -16.14 -0.52
N ILE A 65 6.35 -14.99 0.14
CA ILE A 65 7.32 -14.46 1.13
C ILE A 65 7.19 -15.15 2.48
N PHE A 66 5.96 -15.43 2.92
CA PHE A 66 5.71 -15.98 4.26
C PHE A 66 5.56 -17.50 4.23
N PHE A 67 5.95 -18.14 5.33
CA PHE A 67 5.74 -19.58 5.50
C PHE A 67 4.25 -19.91 5.59
N GLY A 68 3.86 -21.04 5.02
CA GLY A 68 2.49 -21.56 5.10
C GLY A 68 1.47 -20.94 4.17
N THR A 69 1.84 -19.95 3.38
CA THR A 69 0.93 -19.33 2.40
C THR A 69 1.67 -18.85 1.15
N GLY A 70 1.04 -19.06 -0.02
CA GLY A 70 1.49 -18.46 -1.29
C GLY A 70 0.76 -17.17 -1.63
N ILE A 71 -0.16 -16.73 -0.76
CA ILE A 71 -1.02 -15.58 -1.03
C ILE A 71 -0.19 -14.28 -0.98
N PRO A 72 -0.36 -13.36 -1.96
CA PRO A 72 0.23 -12.04 -1.88
C PRO A 72 -0.24 -11.30 -0.62
N THR A 73 0.69 -10.63 0.03
CA THR A 73 0.43 -9.82 1.21
C THR A 73 0.76 -8.36 0.95
N ILE A 74 0.24 -7.51 1.80
CA ILE A 74 0.49 -6.07 1.77
C ILE A 74 0.96 -5.59 3.14
N VAL A 75 1.64 -4.45 3.14
CA VAL A 75 1.88 -3.66 4.35
C VAL A 75 1.06 -2.38 4.23
N ILE A 76 0.25 -2.09 5.23
CA ILE A 76 -0.40 -0.78 5.37
C ILE A 76 0.31 -0.01 6.46
N ILE A 77 0.77 1.20 6.13
CA ILE A 77 1.32 2.15 7.09
C ILE A 77 0.22 3.13 7.43
N LEU A 78 -0.09 3.22 8.72
CA LEU A 78 -1.12 4.11 9.26
C LEU A 78 -0.48 5.12 10.21
N ARG A 79 -1.04 6.33 10.18
CA ARG A 79 -0.71 7.41 11.09
C ARG A 79 -1.99 8.04 11.60
N LYS A 80 -2.06 8.32 12.90
CA LYS A 80 -3.29 8.82 13.52
C LYS A 80 -3.51 10.30 13.22
N ASP A 81 -2.46 11.07 13.26
CA ASP A 81 -2.51 12.53 13.05
C ASP A 81 -1.79 12.90 11.75
N ARG A 82 -2.52 12.81 10.63
CA ARG A 82 -2.05 13.15 9.28
C ARG A 82 -2.82 14.32 8.71
N ARG A 83 -2.10 15.23 8.05
CA ARG A 83 -2.67 16.39 7.35
C ARG A 83 -2.78 16.19 5.83
N GLU A 84 -1.99 15.30 5.27
CA GLU A 84 -1.97 15.01 3.84
C GLU A 84 -3.27 14.32 3.40
N ASN A 85 -3.79 14.74 2.24
CA ASN A 85 -5.01 14.21 1.63
C ASN A 85 -4.72 13.24 0.47
N ASP A 86 -3.65 12.49 0.56
CA ASP A 86 -3.22 11.51 -0.43
C ASP A 86 -2.75 10.22 0.24
N VAL A 87 -2.62 9.19 -0.56
CA VAL A 87 -2.08 7.88 -0.15
C VAL A 87 -0.98 7.49 -1.13
N LEU A 88 0.16 7.06 -0.61
CA LEU A 88 1.23 6.50 -1.42
C LEU A 88 0.97 5.00 -1.64
N PHE A 89 0.89 4.60 -2.91
CA PHE A 89 0.87 3.19 -3.31
C PHE A 89 2.24 2.78 -3.80
N ILE A 90 2.74 1.63 -3.35
CA ILE A 90 4.00 1.03 -3.80
C ILE A 90 3.73 -0.40 -4.23
N ASP A 91 4.04 -0.72 -5.47
CA ASP A 91 4.02 -2.09 -5.98
C ASP A 91 5.42 -2.71 -5.95
N ALA A 92 5.74 -3.37 -4.85
CA ALA A 92 7.00 -4.09 -4.68
C ALA A 92 6.90 -5.59 -5.03
N SER A 93 5.80 -6.01 -5.67
CA SER A 93 5.50 -7.42 -5.94
C SER A 93 6.51 -8.12 -6.88
N ARG A 94 7.28 -7.35 -7.65
CA ARG A 94 8.25 -7.87 -8.62
C ARG A 94 9.69 -7.82 -8.15
N GLY A 95 9.97 -7.18 -7.01
CA GLY A 95 11.31 -7.02 -6.44
C GLY A 95 11.63 -8.13 -5.44
N PHE A 96 12.21 -9.24 -5.88
CA PHE A 96 12.60 -10.35 -5.02
C PHE A 96 13.67 -11.23 -5.67
N ALA A 97 14.33 -12.04 -4.84
CA ALA A 97 15.14 -13.18 -5.29
C ALA A 97 14.41 -14.49 -4.97
N LYS A 98 14.63 -15.50 -5.78
CA LYS A 98 14.15 -16.86 -5.48
C LYS A 98 15.06 -17.52 -4.43
N GLU A 99 14.44 -18.11 -3.41
CA GLU A 99 15.12 -18.92 -2.39
C GLU A 99 14.36 -20.24 -2.22
N GLY A 100 14.73 -21.23 -3.01
CA GLY A 100 13.99 -22.49 -3.09
C GLY A 100 12.56 -22.28 -3.60
N LYS A 101 11.57 -22.68 -2.80
CA LYS A 101 10.15 -22.53 -3.12
C LYS A 101 9.58 -21.17 -2.67
N LYS A 102 10.40 -20.33 -2.03
CA LYS A 102 9.99 -19.04 -1.48
C LYS A 102 10.63 -17.87 -2.24
N ASN A 103 10.03 -16.73 -2.12
CA ASN A 103 10.58 -15.46 -2.55
C ASN A 103 11.17 -14.72 -1.35
N LYS A 104 12.25 -14.01 -1.56
CA LYS A 104 12.93 -13.24 -0.52
C LYS A 104 13.17 -11.81 -0.99
N LEU A 105 12.82 -10.86 -0.16
CA LEU A 105 13.20 -9.47 -0.38
C LEU A 105 14.71 -9.32 -0.14
N ARG A 106 15.41 -8.81 -1.15
CA ARG A 106 16.82 -8.44 -1.02
C ARG A 106 16.93 -7.13 -0.25
N ALA A 107 18.10 -6.85 0.28
CA ALA A 107 18.39 -5.55 0.92
C ALA A 107 18.10 -4.37 -0.02
N SER A 108 18.41 -4.52 -1.30
CA SER A 108 18.11 -3.51 -2.33
C SER A 108 16.61 -3.30 -2.54
N ASP A 109 15.80 -4.35 -2.50
CA ASP A 109 14.33 -4.27 -2.64
C ASP A 109 13.74 -3.53 -1.44
N ILE A 110 14.16 -3.88 -0.23
CA ILE A 110 13.74 -3.21 1.01
C ILE A 110 14.14 -1.74 0.98
N ARG A 111 15.37 -1.44 0.60
CA ARG A 111 15.87 -0.06 0.51
C ARG A 111 15.04 0.76 -0.48
N ARG A 112 14.74 0.20 -1.65
CA ARG A 112 13.90 0.88 -2.65
C ARG A 112 12.53 1.23 -2.09
N ILE A 113 11.88 0.30 -1.38
CA ILE A 113 10.59 0.54 -0.73
C ILE A 113 10.71 1.68 0.30
N VAL A 114 11.69 1.59 1.19
CA VAL A 114 11.91 2.57 2.27
C VAL A 114 12.23 3.95 1.70
N ASP A 115 13.14 4.05 0.74
CA ASP A 115 13.51 5.33 0.10
C ASP A 115 12.30 5.96 -0.61
N THR A 116 11.48 5.16 -1.29
CA THR A 116 10.26 5.63 -1.95
C THR A 116 9.24 6.13 -0.94
N HIS A 117 9.06 5.42 0.17
CA HIS A 117 8.17 5.84 1.25
C HIS A 117 8.64 7.17 1.87
N ILE A 118 9.92 7.31 2.19
CA ILE A 118 10.48 8.53 2.78
C ILE A 118 10.35 9.72 1.84
N ARG A 119 10.68 9.53 0.57
CA ARG A 119 10.60 10.60 -0.45
C ARG A 119 9.19 10.91 -0.89
N ARG A 120 8.24 10.00 -0.67
CA ARG A 120 6.83 10.10 -1.07
C ARG A 120 6.70 10.52 -2.53
N CYS A 121 7.30 9.76 -3.43
CA CYS A 121 7.37 10.07 -4.86
C CYS A 121 6.68 9.02 -5.72
N SER A 122 6.21 9.46 -6.88
CA SER A 122 5.68 8.58 -7.93
C SER A 122 6.82 8.11 -8.83
N ILE A 123 6.92 6.81 -9.06
CA ILE A 123 7.91 6.16 -9.92
C ILE A 123 7.14 5.24 -10.87
N ASP A 124 7.38 5.36 -12.17
CA ASP A 124 6.70 4.58 -13.17
C ASP A 124 6.71 3.07 -12.82
N ARG A 125 5.53 2.45 -12.91
CA ARG A 125 5.28 1.03 -12.61
C ARG A 125 5.71 0.55 -11.22
N PHE A 126 6.03 1.46 -10.30
CA PHE A 126 6.48 1.09 -8.96
C PHE A 126 5.71 1.81 -7.86
N SER A 127 5.51 3.12 -7.97
CA SER A 127 4.79 3.87 -6.93
C SER A 127 3.98 5.01 -7.51
N ARG A 128 2.93 5.39 -6.80
CA ARG A 128 2.11 6.54 -7.15
C ARG A 128 1.52 7.19 -5.90
N VAL A 129 1.61 8.50 -5.84
CA VAL A 129 0.88 9.30 -4.86
C VAL A 129 -0.51 9.58 -5.43
N VAL A 130 -1.55 9.09 -4.76
CA VAL A 130 -2.93 9.13 -5.22
C VAL A 130 -3.74 10.04 -4.30
N SER A 131 -4.49 10.97 -4.88
CA SER A 131 -5.35 11.87 -4.12
C SER A 131 -6.53 11.13 -3.50
N LYS A 132 -7.02 11.64 -2.38
CA LYS A 132 -8.25 11.14 -1.73
C LYS A 132 -9.44 11.18 -2.70
N GLU A 133 -9.50 12.20 -3.54
CA GLU A 133 -10.59 12.36 -4.52
C GLU A 133 -10.60 11.20 -5.53
N GLU A 134 -9.45 10.81 -6.05
CA GLU A 134 -9.35 9.66 -6.95
C GLU A 134 -9.77 8.36 -6.25
N ILE A 135 -9.40 8.17 -4.99
CA ILE A 135 -9.82 7.02 -4.20
C ILE A 135 -11.34 7.00 -4.00
N ARG A 136 -11.95 8.14 -3.75
CA ARG A 136 -13.41 8.29 -3.68
C ARG A 136 -14.09 7.89 -4.99
N GLN A 137 -13.56 8.36 -6.12
CA GLN A 137 -14.07 8.02 -7.46
C GLN A 137 -13.97 6.52 -7.77
N ASN A 138 -13.01 5.83 -7.18
CA ASN A 138 -12.86 4.38 -7.24
C ASN A 138 -13.67 3.63 -6.16
N GLY A 139 -14.61 4.28 -5.48
CA GLY A 139 -15.45 3.67 -4.45
C GLY A 139 -14.65 3.11 -3.27
N TYR A 140 -13.54 3.75 -2.90
CA TYR A 140 -12.62 3.32 -1.83
C TYR A 140 -12.02 1.93 -2.06
N ASN A 141 -12.00 1.47 -3.29
CA ASN A 141 -11.24 0.28 -3.68
C ASN A 141 -9.76 0.65 -3.73
N LEU A 142 -8.95 -0.06 -2.94
CA LEU A 142 -7.53 0.21 -2.76
C LEU A 142 -6.64 -0.81 -3.49
N ASN A 143 -7.20 -1.55 -4.45
CA ASN A 143 -6.43 -2.53 -5.22
C ASN A 143 -5.30 -1.84 -5.99
N ILE A 144 -4.07 -2.20 -5.70
CA ILE A 144 -2.85 -1.53 -6.20
C ILE A 144 -2.82 -1.40 -7.73
N PRO A 145 -3.17 -2.43 -8.54
CA PRO A 145 -3.17 -2.32 -10.00
C PRO A 145 -4.08 -1.23 -10.56
N ARG A 146 -5.09 -0.78 -9.83
CA ARG A 146 -5.95 0.33 -10.27
C ARG A 146 -5.19 1.66 -10.34
N TYR A 147 -4.13 1.80 -9.56
CA TYR A 147 -3.41 3.08 -9.42
C TYR A 147 -2.03 3.08 -10.07
N ILE A 148 -1.36 1.94 -10.16
CA ILE A 148 0.01 1.86 -10.65
C ILE A 148 0.08 1.35 -12.10
N ASN A 149 -0.71 0.35 -12.48
CA ASN A 149 -0.71 -0.21 -13.83
C ASN A 149 -1.63 0.52 -14.82
N ALA A 150 -2.41 1.52 -14.38
CA ALA A 150 -3.30 2.31 -15.22
C ALA A 150 -2.59 3.41 -16.02
N SER A 151 -1.31 3.61 -15.86
CA SER A 151 -0.54 4.58 -16.64
C SER A 151 0.04 3.96 -17.89
N GLU A 152 -0.80 3.64 -18.86
CA GLU A 152 -0.43 3.60 -20.29
C GLU A 152 -0.53 5.00 -20.91
N ASP A 153 -0.11 6.04 -20.22
CA ASP A 153 0.10 7.34 -20.85
C ASP A 153 1.60 7.48 -21.15
N PRO A 154 2.00 7.50 -22.42
CA PRO A 154 3.42 7.47 -22.81
C PRO A 154 4.17 8.80 -22.61
N GLU A 155 3.62 9.78 -21.92
CA GLU A 155 4.16 11.15 -21.87
C GLU A 155 4.45 11.73 -20.49
N SER A 156 4.89 10.95 -19.53
CA SER A 156 5.63 11.57 -18.41
C SER A 156 7.04 11.00 -18.36
N TRP A 157 7.94 11.65 -19.05
CA TRP A 157 9.38 11.48 -18.83
C TRP A 157 9.67 11.79 -17.38
N ASP A 158 9.90 10.75 -16.59
CA ASP A 158 10.24 10.88 -15.20
C ASP A 158 11.64 11.47 -15.06
N MET A 159 11.71 12.81 -14.97
CA MET A 159 12.97 13.52 -14.69
C MET A 159 13.61 13.06 -13.38
N TYR A 160 12.86 12.42 -12.49
CA TYR A 160 13.40 11.90 -11.23
C TYR A 160 14.24 10.63 -11.43
N SER A 161 13.83 9.74 -12.34
CA SER A 161 14.61 8.54 -12.64
C SER A 161 15.95 8.88 -13.28
N ILE A 162 16.00 9.94 -14.10
CA ILE A 162 17.23 10.42 -14.75
C ILE A 162 18.18 11.08 -13.75
N MET A 163 17.66 11.83 -12.78
CA MET A 163 18.52 12.59 -11.82
C MET A 163 19.09 11.72 -10.68
N PHE A 164 18.48 10.59 -10.35
CA PHE A 164 18.87 9.81 -9.17
C PHE A 164 19.33 8.37 -9.46
N TRP A 165 19.09 7.84 -10.68
CA TRP A 165 19.45 6.47 -11.05
C TRP A 165 20.27 6.37 -12.34
N GLY A 166 20.53 7.49 -13.01
CA GLY A 166 21.34 7.57 -14.21
C GLY A 166 22.82 7.83 -13.88
N GLY A 167 23.53 6.79 -13.50
CA GLY A 167 24.98 6.72 -13.60
C GLY A 167 25.37 5.47 -14.39
N PRO A 168 26.42 5.50 -15.23
CA PRO A 168 26.84 4.35 -16.01
C PRO A 168 27.23 3.17 -15.15
#